data_866a8973d1313be65c9d0de80024607d
#
_entry.id   866a8973d1313be65c9d0de80024607d
#
_cell.length_a   1.000
_cell.length_b   1.000
_cell.length_c   1.000
_cell.angle_alpha   90.00
_cell.angle_beta   90.00
_cell.angle_gamma   90.00
#
_symmetry.space_group_name_H-M   'P 1'
#
loop_
_entity.id
_entity.type
_entity.pdbx_description
1 polymer ?
#
loop_
_entity_poly.entity_id
_entity_poly.type
_entity_poly.pdbx_seq_one_letter_code
_entity_poly.pdbx_strand_id
1 'polypeptide(L)'
;MDKLTLEKAKEINATMVTEDHLLLHAANVSAAMGAMAEHFGADKEHWEAVGWLHDYDYEKYPEEHLKHTEEPLRELGVPEEDIRAILSHGYGICTDVEPVTDMEKSLFAVDELTGIVQAAARMRPNGITDMEIKSFMKKWKDKSFAAKCDRPLILKGCEMLGMDIRDVAEIVIEGMKAHAEELQLAGN
;
A
#
# COMPACT_ATOMS: atom_id res chain seq x y z
N MET A 1 -22.68 -1.80 10.44
CA MET A 1 -22.28 -1.35 9.10
C MET A 1 -21.60 -2.52 8.42
N ASP A 2 -21.88 -2.76 7.16
CA ASP A 2 -21.20 -3.81 6.40
C ASP A 2 -19.74 -3.37 6.17
N LYS A 3 -18.81 -4.32 6.25
CA LYS A 3 -17.40 -4.07 5.97
C LYS A 3 -17.20 -3.60 4.54
N LEU A 4 -16.19 -2.76 4.31
CA LEU A 4 -15.77 -2.40 2.96
C LEU A 4 -15.23 -3.65 2.23
N THR A 5 -15.83 -3.99 1.10
CA THR A 5 -15.35 -5.06 0.23
C THR A 5 -14.38 -4.52 -0.82
N LEU A 6 -13.52 -5.39 -1.36
CA LEU A 6 -12.59 -5.00 -2.42
C LEU A 6 -13.32 -4.53 -3.69
N GLU A 7 -14.42 -5.19 -4.05
CA GLU A 7 -15.27 -4.76 -5.17
C GLU A 7 -15.80 -3.34 -4.98
N LYS A 8 -16.35 -3.05 -3.79
CA LYS A 8 -16.85 -1.72 -3.47
C LYS A 8 -15.76 -0.65 -3.45
N ALA A 9 -14.59 -0.99 -2.92
CA ALA A 9 -13.44 -0.10 -2.94
C ALA A 9 -13.01 0.25 -4.38
N LYS A 10 -12.98 -0.72 -5.28
CA LYS A 10 -12.68 -0.53 -6.71
C LYS A 10 -13.71 0.37 -7.40
N GLU A 11 -15.01 0.15 -7.15
CA GLU A 11 -16.08 1.00 -7.69
C GLU A 11 -15.95 2.46 -7.24
N ILE A 12 -15.72 2.67 -5.94
CA ILE A 12 -15.53 4.00 -5.36
C ILE A 12 -14.28 4.67 -5.95
N ASN A 13 -13.15 3.97 -5.95
CA ASN A 13 -11.89 4.50 -6.45
C ASN A 13 -11.98 4.92 -7.93
N ALA A 14 -12.71 4.17 -8.76
CA ALA A 14 -12.90 4.46 -10.18
C ALA A 14 -13.62 5.80 -10.45
N THR A 15 -14.28 6.38 -9.46
CA THR A 15 -14.89 7.73 -9.58
C THR A 15 -13.87 8.85 -9.55
N MET A 16 -12.67 8.59 -9.02
CA MET A 16 -11.64 9.60 -8.82
C MET A 16 -10.31 9.27 -9.50
N VAL A 17 -9.99 7.99 -9.66
CA VAL A 17 -8.70 7.50 -10.16
C VAL A 17 -8.91 6.76 -11.46
N THR A 18 -8.26 7.21 -12.52
CA THR A 18 -8.33 6.66 -13.89
C THR A 18 -6.96 6.40 -14.51
N GLU A 19 -5.90 7.01 -14.00
CA GLU A 19 -4.55 6.87 -14.52
C GLU A 19 -3.97 5.48 -14.19
N ASP A 20 -3.47 4.79 -15.22
CA ASP A 20 -2.98 3.41 -15.10
C ASP A 20 -1.92 3.22 -14.02
N HIS A 21 -0.96 4.15 -13.89
CA HIS A 21 0.10 4.04 -12.89
C HIS A 21 -0.41 4.18 -11.45
N LEU A 22 -1.49 4.96 -11.23
CA LEU A 22 -2.12 5.10 -9.91
C LEU A 22 -3.00 3.89 -9.58
N LEU A 23 -3.69 3.33 -10.57
CA LEU A 23 -4.43 2.08 -10.41
C LEU A 23 -3.48 0.91 -10.12
N LEU A 24 -2.32 0.89 -10.75
CA LEU A 24 -1.29 -0.12 -10.48
C LEU A 24 -0.71 0.03 -9.07
N HIS A 25 -0.49 1.25 -8.61
CA HIS A 25 -0.08 1.53 -7.23
C HIS A 25 -1.14 1.05 -6.23
N ALA A 26 -2.42 1.35 -6.48
CA ALA A 26 -3.53 0.86 -5.66
C ALA A 26 -3.54 -0.68 -5.58
N ALA A 27 -3.32 -1.36 -6.70
CA ALA A 27 -3.23 -2.81 -6.76
C ALA A 27 -2.02 -3.36 -5.99
N ASN A 28 -0.85 -2.72 -6.09
CA ASN A 28 0.35 -3.09 -5.34
C ASN A 28 0.11 -2.98 -3.82
N VAL A 29 -0.44 -1.87 -3.36
CA VAL A 29 -0.73 -1.64 -1.94
C VAL A 29 -1.82 -2.60 -1.44
N SER A 30 -2.85 -2.85 -2.25
CA SER A 30 -3.88 -3.85 -1.95
C SER A 30 -3.28 -5.25 -1.72
N ALA A 31 -2.42 -5.72 -2.64
CA ALA A 31 -1.75 -7.01 -2.51
C ALA A 31 -0.87 -7.10 -1.25
N ALA A 32 -0.11 -6.03 -0.97
CA ALA A 32 0.71 -5.94 0.23
C ALA A 32 -0.13 -5.97 1.52
N MET A 33 -1.24 -5.24 1.54
CA MET A 33 -2.16 -5.21 2.68
C MET A 33 -2.84 -6.56 2.92
N GLY A 34 -3.19 -7.28 1.86
CA GLY A 34 -3.70 -8.64 1.98
C GLY A 34 -2.72 -9.60 2.66
N ALA A 35 -1.43 -9.52 2.30
CA ALA A 35 -0.38 -10.32 2.93
C ALA A 35 -0.14 -9.91 4.39
N MET A 36 -0.18 -8.62 4.70
CA MET A 36 -0.09 -8.14 6.08
C MET A 36 -1.29 -8.61 6.91
N ALA A 37 -2.51 -8.60 6.35
CA ALA A 37 -3.69 -9.14 7.02
C ALA A 37 -3.52 -10.63 7.38
N GLU A 38 -3.01 -11.43 6.47
CA GLU A 38 -2.71 -12.85 6.73
C GLU A 38 -1.69 -13.02 7.86
N HIS A 39 -0.65 -12.18 7.88
CA HIS A 39 0.35 -12.18 8.95
C HIS A 39 -0.26 -11.90 10.34
N PHE A 40 -1.19 -10.95 10.41
CA PHE A 40 -1.87 -10.58 11.65
C PHE A 40 -3.12 -11.43 11.97
N GLY A 41 -3.48 -12.39 11.12
CA GLY A 41 -4.70 -13.17 11.30
C GLY A 41 -5.98 -12.35 11.14
N ALA A 42 -5.92 -11.27 10.34
CA ALA A 42 -7.00 -10.34 10.09
C ALA A 42 -7.77 -10.69 8.80
N ASP A 43 -8.85 -9.94 8.52
CA ASP A 43 -9.65 -10.10 7.32
C ASP A 43 -8.90 -9.57 6.09
N LYS A 44 -8.45 -10.50 5.24
CA LYS A 44 -7.65 -10.21 4.06
C LYS A 44 -8.35 -9.27 3.08
N GLU A 45 -9.59 -9.60 2.69
CA GLU A 45 -10.36 -8.79 1.73
C GLU A 45 -10.59 -7.37 2.23
N HIS A 46 -10.87 -7.24 3.52
CA HIS A 46 -11.06 -5.92 4.14
C HIS A 46 -9.78 -5.06 4.05
N TRP A 47 -8.63 -5.62 4.39
CA TRP A 47 -7.36 -4.89 4.31
C TRP A 47 -6.95 -4.59 2.86
N GLU A 48 -7.21 -5.50 1.94
CA GLU A 48 -7.04 -5.27 0.50
C GLU A 48 -7.90 -4.10 0.00
N ALA A 49 -9.15 -4.01 0.46
CA ALA A 49 -10.07 -2.93 0.11
C ALA A 49 -9.55 -1.57 0.58
N VAL A 50 -9.09 -1.48 1.83
CA VAL A 50 -8.49 -0.25 2.37
C VAL A 50 -7.23 0.13 1.60
N GLY A 51 -6.37 -0.84 1.31
CA GLY A 51 -5.17 -0.62 0.49
C GLY A 51 -5.49 -0.12 -0.92
N TRP A 52 -6.54 -0.64 -1.54
CA TRP A 52 -6.96 -0.17 -2.87
C TRP A 52 -7.44 1.28 -2.87
N LEU A 53 -8.08 1.71 -1.80
CA LEU A 53 -8.77 3.01 -1.72
C LEU A 53 -7.90 4.13 -1.10
N HIS A 54 -6.70 3.81 -0.59
CA HIS A 54 -5.92 4.74 0.23
C HIS A 54 -5.57 6.08 -0.43
N ASP A 55 -5.36 6.10 -1.75
CA ASP A 55 -5.01 7.27 -2.54
C ASP A 55 -6.21 7.86 -3.31
N TYR A 56 -7.43 7.70 -2.80
CA TYR A 56 -8.69 8.08 -3.45
C TYR A 56 -8.67 9.46 -4.09
N ASP A 57 -8.12 10.47 -3.44
CA ASP A 57 -8.14 11.86 -3.92
C ASP A 57 -6.87 12.30 -4.66
N TYR A 58 -5.83 11.46 -4.68
CA TYR A 58 -4.48 11.87 -5.11
C TYR A 58 -4.41 12.34 -6.57
N GLU A 59 -5.11 11.69 -7.50
CA GLU A 59 -5.09 12.06 -8.93
C GLU A 59 -5.61 13.48 -9.15
N LYS A 60 -6.70 13.83 -8.49
CA LYS A 60 -7.37 15.13 -8.67
C LYS A 60 -6.82 16.23 -7.78
N TYR A 61 -6.30 15.87 -6.63
CA TYR A 61 -5.84 16.81 -5.60
C TYR A 61 -4.46 16.46 -5.03
N PRO A 62 -3.41 16.32 -5.86
CA PRO A 62 -2.09 15.89 -5.38
C PRO A 62 -1.47 16.83 -4.35
N GLU A 63 -1.71 18.15 -4.47
CA GLU A 63 -1.21 19.15 -3.53
C GLU A 63 -2.05 19.25 -2.24
N GLU A 64 -3.23 18.65 -2.24
CA GLU A 64 -4.16 18.63 -1.11
C GLU A 64 -4.54 17.19 -0.74
N HIS A 65 -3.61 16.26 -0.93
CA HIS A 65 -3.81 14.85 -0.64
C HIS A 65 -4.39 14.61 0.75
N LEU A 66 -5.41 13.75 0.83
CA LEU A 66 -6.23 13.42 2.00
C LEU A 66 -7.16 14.52 2.53
N LYS A 67 -7.16 15.72 1.94
CA LYS A 67 -8.11 16.78 2.33
C LYS A 67 -9.47 16.63 1.66
N HIS A 68 -9.54 15.87 0.57
CA HIS A 68 -10.76 15.60 -0.20
C HIS A 68 -11.20 14.13 -0.10
N THR A 69 -10.86 13.46 0.99
CA THR A 69 -11.08 12.02 1.20
C THR A 69 -12.20 11.75 2.20
N GLU A 70 -12.17 12.37 3.36
CA GLU A 70 -13.03 12.02 4.50
C GLU A 70 -14.54 12.15 4.20
N GLU A 71 -14.97 13.35 3.82
CA GLU A 71 -16.39 13.63 3.56
C GLU A 71 -16.93 12.82 2.36
N PRO A 72 -16.26 12.79 1.18
CA PRO A 72 -16.75 12.00 0.07
C PRO A 72 -16.85 10.49 0.37
N LEU A 73 -15.87 9.92 1.06
CA LEU A 73 -15.93 8.49 1.43
C LEU A 73 -17.05 8.20 2.43
N ARG A 74 -17.28 9.10 3.38
CA ARG A 74 -18.41 8.99 4.32
C ARG A 74 -19.75 9.02 3.59
N GLU A 75 -19.93 9.93 2.64
CA GLU A 75 -21.14 10.01 1.81
C GLU A 75 -21.35 8.77 0.95
N LEU A 76 -20.28 8.11 0.51
CA LEU A 76 -20.30 6.86 -0.24
C LEU A 76 -20.49 5.61 0.64
N GLY A 77 -20.62 5.81 1.96
CA GLY A 77 -20.91 4.74 2.90
C GLY A 77 -19.71 3.91 3.33
N VAL A 78 -18.50 4.44 3.17
CA VAL A 78 -17.28 3.81 3.70
C VAL A 78 -17.30 3.89 5.22
N PRO A 79 -17.01 2.79 5.95
CA PRO A 79 -16.95 2.80 7.41
C PRO A 79 -15.93 3.80 7.97
N GLU A 80 -16.25 4.43 9.10
CA GLU A 80 -15.37 5.43 9.74
C GLU A 80 -13.99 4.87 10.11
N GLU A 81 -13.92 3.60 10.50
CA GLU A 81 -12.65 2.93 10.80
C GLU A 81 -11.75 2.83 9.57
N ASP A 82 -12.34 2.62 8.38
CA ASP A 82 -11.62 2.53 7.13
C ASP A 82 -11.20 3.91 6.63
N ILE A 83 -12.06 4.91 6.76
CA ILE A 83 -11.71 6.31 6.49
C ILE A 83 -10.54 6.74 7.37
N ARG A 84 -10.60 6.43 8.66
CA ARG A 84 -9.51 6.74 9.58
C ARG A 84 -8.20 6.05 9.18
N ALA A 85 -8.27 4.78 8.78
CA ALA A 85 -7.10 4.04 8.33
C ALA A 85 -6.48 4.71 7.10
N ILE A 86 -7.30 5.10 6.13
CA ILE A 86 -6.84 5.83 4.94
C ILE A 86 -6.17 7.15 5.32
N LEU A 87 -6.80 7.96 6.17
CA LEU A 87 -6.22 9.24 6.62
C LEU A 87 -4.89 9.06 7.35
N SER A 88 -4.74 7.96 8.10
CA SER A 88 -3.56 7.70 8.92
C SER A 88 -2.28 7.45 8.11
N HIS A 89 -2.39 7.05 6.81
CA HIS A 89 -1.18 6.84 6.02
C HIS A 89 -0.45 8.14 5.67
N GLY A 90 -1.12 9.28 5.77
CA GLY A 90 -0.51 10.61 5.60
C GLY A 90 0.04 11.24 6.89
N TYR A 91 0.07 10.50 8.00
CA TYR A 91 0.50 11.01 9.29
C TYR A 91 1.88 11.67 9.27
N GLY A 92 1.94 12.90 9.77
CA GLY A 92 3.17 13.68 9.82
C GLY A 92 3.56 14.35 8.50
N ILE A 93 2.79 14.13 7.41
CA ILE A 93 3.00 14.74 6.10
C ILE A 93 1.81 15.62 5.73
N CYS A 94 0.62 15.05 5.65
CA CYS A 94 -0.61 15.75 5.24
C CYS A 94 -1.79 15.56 6.21
N THR A 95 -1.65 14.73 7.22
CA THR A 95 -2.63 14.58 8.31
C THR A 95 -1.97 14.48 9.68
N ASP A 96 -2.75 14.71 10.74
CA ASP A 96 -2.36 14.50 12.14
C ASP A 96 -2.97 13.21 12.72
N VAL A 97 -3.51 12.34 11.87
CA VAL A 97 -4.13 11.07 12.27
C VAL A 97 -3.05 10.01 12.46
N GLU A 98 -2.64 9.79 13.69
CA GLU A 98 -1.61 8.81 14.03
C GLU A 98 -2.10 7.37 13.84
N PRO A 99 -1.33 6.50 13.16
CA PRO A 99 -1.66 5.07 13.06
C PRO A 99 -1.62 4.38 14.42
N VAL A 100 -2.71 3.70 14.81
CA VAL A 100 -2.82 3.02 16.10
C VAL A 100 -3.17 1.54 15.99
N THR A 101 -3.94 1.13 14.96
CA THR A 101 -4.26 -0.27 14.71
C THR A 101 -3.20 -0.96 13.86
N ASP A 102 -3.17 -2.30 13.85
CA ASP A 102 -2.26 -3.06 13.00
C ASP A 102 -2.51 -2.79 11.51
N MET A 103 -3.77 -2.58 11.10
CA MET A 103 -4.14 -2.20 9.75
C MET A 103 -3.55 -0.83 9.36
N GLU A 104 -3.72 0.17 10.21
CA GLU A 104 -3.22 1.53 9.99
C GLU A 104 -1.69 1.57 9.91
N LYS A 105 -1.03 0.90 10.85
CA LYS A 105 0.44 0.79 10.86
C LYS A 105 0.97 0.03 9.66
N SER A 106 0.27 -1.02 9.22
CA SER A 106 0.62 -1.78 8.03
C SER A 106 0.52 -0.92 6.78
N LEU A 107 -0.58 -0.19 6.59
CA LEU A 107 -0.75 0.71 5.45
C LEU A 107 0.35 1.77 5.41
N PHE A 108 0.66 2.37 6.55
CA PHE A 108 1.74 3.36 6.68
C PHE A 108 3.11 2.77 6.30
N ALA A 109 3.40 1.53 6.68
CA ALA A 109 4.67 0.87 6.40
C ALA A 109 4.81 0.41 4.94
N VAL A 110 3.74 -0.08 4.31
CA VAL A 110 3.84 -0.75 3.00
C VAL A 110 3.65 0.18 1.81
N ASP A 111 2.97 1.31 1.96
CA ASP A 111 2.64 2.23 0.87
C ASP A 111 3.87 2.56 0.00
N GLU A 112 4.85 3.25 0.53
CA GLU A 112 6.10 3.58 -0.17
C GLU A 112 6.96 2.33 -0.49
N LEU A 113 6.92 1.31 0.36
CA LEU A 113 7.71 0.09 0.19
C LEU A 113 7.32 -0.66 -1.08
N THR A 114 6.04 -0.70 -1.44
CA THR A 114 5.58 -1.34 -2.68
C THR A 114 6.23 -0.73 -3.92
N GLY A 115 6.50 0.57 -3.90
CA GLY A 115 7.20 1.26 -4.99
C GLY A 115 8.63 0.78 -5.19
N ILE A 116 9.37 0.52 -4.10
CA ILE A 116 10.73 -0.03 -4.18
C ILE A 116 10.70 -1.49 -4.67
N VAL A 117 9.75 -2.29 -4.19
CA VAL A 117 9.57 -3.67 -4.64
C VAL A 117 9.23 -3.71 -6.13
N GLN A 118 8.30 -2.89 -6.60
CA GLN A 118 7.94 -2.76 -8.02
C GLN A 118 9.15 -2.38 -8.88
N ALA A 119 9.91 -1.38 -8.46
CA ALA A 119 11.12 -0.94 -9.19
C ALA A 119 12.16 -2.05 -9.26
N ALA A 120 12.40 -2.77 -8.17
CA ALA A 120 13.33 -3.90 -8.13
C ALA A 120 12.88 -5.05 -9.05
N ALA A 121 11.59 -5.38 -9.03
CA ALA A 121 11.01 -6.43 -9.88
C ALA A 121 11.16 -6.11 -11.36
N ARG A 122 10.90 -4.87 -11.78
CA ARG A 122 10.99 -4.42 -13.18
C ARG A 122 12.41 -4.50 -13.77
N MET A 123 13.44 -4.52 -12.93
CA MET A 123 14.83 -4.69 -13.38
C MET A 123 15.24 -6.14 -13.59
N ARG A 124 14.37 -7.09 -13.30
CA ARG A 124 14.65 -8.52 -13.33
C ARG A 124 14.01 -9.17 -14.58
N PRO A 125 14.69 -10.11 -15.28
CA PRO A 125 14.11 -10.81 -16.42
C PRO A 125 12.80 -11.55 -16.08
N ASN A 126 12.74 -12.16 -14.90
CA ASN A 126 11.58 -12.89 -14.41
C ASN A 126 10.68 -12.05 -13.48
N GLY A 127 10.86 -10.73 -13.47
CA GLY A 127 10.08 -9.85 -12.62
C GLY A 127 10.19 -10.18 -11.14
N ILE A 128 9.04 -10.25 -10.46
CA ILE A 128 8.97 -10.57 -9.03
C ILE A 128 8.98 -12.08 -8.77
N THR A 129 8.71 -12.92 -9.76
CA THR A 129 8.41 -14.34 -9.58
C THR A 129 9.53 -15.13 -8.91
N ASP A 130 10.78 -14.79 -9.18
CA ASP A 130 11.97 -15.39 -8.58
C ASP A 130 12.74 -14.46 -7.64
N MET A 131 12.13 -13.35 -7.24
CA MET A 131 12.79 -12.38 -6.34
C MET A 131 12.75 -12.87 -4.90
N GLU A 132 13.93 -13.07 -4.34
CA GLU A 132 14.11 -13.43 -2.94
C GLU A 132 14.44 -12.19 -2.10
N ILE A 133 14.11 -12.24 -0.81
CA ILE A 133 14.36 -11.15 0.13
C ILE A 133 15.84 -10.73 0.16
N LYS A 134 16.77 -11.66 0.05
CA LYS A 134 18.21 -11.37 0.03
C LYS A 134 18.59 -10.47 -1.14
N SER A 135 18.02 -10.72 -2.31
CA SER A 135 18.22 -9.90 -3.52
C SER A 135 17.60 -8.51 -3.36
N PHE A 136 16.37 -8.45 -2.85
CA PHE A 136 15.70 -7.18 -2.56
C PHE A 136 16.48 -6.30 -1.58
N MET A 137 17.01 -6.88 -0.49
CA MET A 137 17.75 -6.13 0.53
C MET A 137 19.00 -5.44 -0.01
N LYS A 138 19.60 -5.92 -1.09
CA LYS A 138 20.69 -5.21 -1.79
C LYS A 138 20.19 -3.91 -2.40
N LYS A 139 19.01 -3.92 -3.03
CA LYS A 139 18.34 -2.73 -3.58
C LYS A 139 17.88 -1.78 -2.48
N TRP A 140 17.34 -2.31 -1.40
CA TRP A 140 16.97 -1.52 -0.23
C TRP A 140 18.14 -0.70 0.33
N LYS A 141 19.33 -1.29 0.44
CA LYS A 141 20.53 -0.64 0.95
C LYS A 141 21.14 0.38 -0.01
N ASP A 142 20.84 0.27 -1.29
CA ASP A 142 21.28 1.24 -2.30
C ASP A 142 20.34 2.46 -2.30
N LYS A 143 20.73 3.52 -1.59
CA LYS A 143 19.94 4.73 -1.43
C LYS A 143 19.70 5.50 -2.75
N SER A 144 20.48 5.25 -3.79
CA SER A 144 20.29 5.82 -5.11
C SER A 144 19.20 5.11 -5.90
N PHE A 145 18.94 3.85 -5.57
CA PHE A 145 17.89 3.05 -6.19
C PHE A 145 16.52 3.44 -5.65
N ALA A 146 15.56 3.73 -6.54
CA ALA A 146 14.22 4.19 -6.19
C ALA A 146 14.27 5.35 -5.17
N ALA A 147 15.13 6.33 -5.42
CA ALA A 147 15.44 7.41 -4.48
C ALA A 147 14.25 8.30 -4.11
N LYS A 148 13.16 8.27 -4.91
CA LYS A 148 11.93 9.00 -4.64
C LYS A 148 11.09 8.36 -3.54
N CYS A 149 11.27 7.06 -3.26
CA CYS A 149 10.59 6.38 -2.17
C CYS A 149 11.25 6.75 -0.83
N ASP A 150 10.42 7.16 0.11
CA ASP A 150 10.86 7.67 1.43
C ASP A 150 11.20 6.51 2.38
N ARG A 151 12.46 6.07 2.38
CA ARG A 151 12.93 4.99 3.26
C ARG A 151 12.79 5.31 4.75
N PRO A 152 13.09 6.53 5.24
CA PRO A 152 12.82 6.88 6.64
C PRO A 152 11.36 6.70 7.04
N LEU A 153 10.41 7.03 6.17
CA LEU A 153 8.98 6.84 6.41
C LEU A 153 8.62 5.34 6.52
N ILE A 154 9.16 4.52 5.63
CA ILE A 154 8.99 3.05 5.67
C ILE A 154 9.52 2.49 6.99
N LEU A 155 10.73 2.89 7.41
CA LEU A 155 11.33 2.45 8.67
C LEU A 155 10.52 2.89 9.88
N LYS A 156 9.93 4.09 9.85
CA LYS A 156 9.02 4.56 10.90
C LYS A 156 7.79 3.64 11.01
N GLY A 157 7.21 3.23 9.88
CA GLY A 157 6.11 2.26 9.86
C GLY A 157 6.51 0.90 10.42
N CYS A 158 7.68 0.39 10.08
CA CYS A 158 8.21 -0.86 10.63
C CYS A 158 8.41 -0.75 12.16
N GLU A 159 8.92 0.38 12.64
CA GLU A 159 9.05 0.64 14.08
C GLU A 159 7.70 0.63 14.79
N MET A 160 6.67 1.27 14.20
CA MET A 160 5.30 1.24 14.74
C MET A 160 4.75 -0.18 14.86
N LEU A 161 5.08 -1.06 13.91
CA LEU A 161 4.68 -2.47 13.90
C LEU A 161 5.53 -3.33 14.84
N GLY A 162 6.68 -2.83 15.33
CA GLY A 162 7.64 -3.62 16.07
C GLY A 162 8.31 -4.71 15.21
N MET A 163 8.42 -4.48 13.90
CA MET A 163 8.95 -5.45 12.93
C MET A 163 10.19 -4.90 12.22
N ASP A 164 11.11 -5.80 11.89
CA ASP A 164 12.27 -5.47 11.05
C ASP A 164 11.84 -5.23 9.59
N ILE A 165 12.51 -4.29 8.92
CA ILE A 165 12.25 -4.00 7.48
C ILE A 165 12.36 -5.25 6.61
N ARG A 166 13.29 -6.15 6.92
CA ARG A 166 13.48 -7.39 6.18
C ARG A 166 12.22 -8.27 6.25
N ASP A 167 11.61 -8.39 7.42
CA ASP A 167 10.43 -9.21 7.64
C ASP A 167 9.20 -8.59 6.97
N VAL A 168 9.01 -7.29 7.09
CA VAL A 168 7.93 -6.57 6.40
C VAL A 168 8.09 -6.66 4.88
N ALA A 169 9.29 -6.45 4.36
CA ALA A 169 9.57 -6.55 2.92
C ALA A 169 9.34 -7.97 2.38
N GLU A 170 9.67 -9.01 3.13
CA GLU A 170 9.44 -10.40 2.72
C GLU A 170 7.93 -10.69 2.59
N ILE A 171 7.14 -10.24 3.56
CA ILE A 171 5.67 -10.36 3.51
C ILE A 171 5.11 -9.62 2.28
N VAL A 172 5.53 -8.39 2.05
CA VAL A 172 5.09 -7.58 0.91
C VAL A 172 5.48 -8.22 -0.42
N ILE A 173 6.71 -8.70 -0.56
CA ILE A 173 7.18 -9.40 -1.77
C ILE A 173 6.34 -10.63 -2.05
N GLU A 174 6.09 -11.47 -1.07
CA GLU A 174 5.28 -12.68 -1.24
C GLU A 174 3.82 -12.35 -1.58
N GLY A 175 3.25 -11.31 -0.97
CA GLY A 175 1.91 -10.81 -1.31
C GLY A 175 1.82 -10.31 -2.75
N MET A 176 2.78 -9.50 -3.19
CA MET A 176 2.83 -8.99 -4.57
C MET A 176 3.15 -10.11 -5.57
N LYS A 177 3.98 -11.08 -5.20
CA LYS A 177 4.31 -12.25 -6.02
C LYS A 177 3.07 -13.10 -6.33
N ALA A 178 2.17 -13.28 -5.38
CA ALA A 178 0.92 -14.00 -5.57
C ALA A 178 0.00 -13.35 -6.63
N HIS A 179 0.19 -12.07 -6.93
CA HIS A 179 -0.57 -11.27 -7.89
C HIS A 179 0.31 -10.77 -9.06
N ALA A 180 1.42 -11.45 -9.36
CA ALA A 180 2.43 -10.98 -10.31
C ALA A 180 1.88 -10.60 -11.69
N GLU A 181 0.94 -11.38 -12.22
CA GLU A 181 0.29 -11.11 -13.52
C GLU A 181 -0.54 -9.83 -13.47
N GLU A 182 -1.41 -9.69 -12.47
CA GLU A 182 -2.27 -8.52 -12.29
C GLU A 182 -1.45 -7.25 -12.07
N LEU A 183 -0.34 -7.36 -11.35
CA LEU A 183 0.57 -6.26 -11.06
C LEU A 183 1.55 -5.96 -12.20
N GLN A 184 1.49 -6.72 -13.30
CA GLN A 184 2.41 -6.60 -14.44
C GLN A 184 3.89 -6.77 -14.01
N LEU A 185 4.14 -7.67 -13.09
CA LEU A 185 5.46 -7.96 -12.51
C LEU A 185 5.91 -9.41 -12.73
N ALA A 186 5.25 -10.16 -13.61
CA ALA A 186 5.59 -11.55 -13.88
C ALA A 186 6.86 -11.75 -14.74
N GLY A 187 7.45 -10.67 -15.23
CA GLY A 187 8.58 -10.70 -16.16
C GLY A 187 8.15 -10.70 -17.64
N ASN A 188 9.12 -10.81 -18.54
CA ASN A 188 8.89 -10.86 -19.98
C ASN A 188 8.80 -12.30 -20.47
#